data_5e550eef844119351894bce6d1ffea95
#
_entry.id   5e550eef844119351894bce6d1ffea95
#
_cell.length_a   1.000
_cell.length_b   1.000
_cell.length_c   1.000
_cell.angle_alpha   90.00
_cell.angle_beta   90.00
_cell.angle_gamma   90.00
#
_symmetry.space_group_name_H-M   'P 1'
#
loop_
_entity.id
_entity.type
_entity.pdbx_description
1 polymer ?
#
loop_
_entity_poly.entity_id
_entity_poly.type
_entity_poly.pdbx_seq_one_letter_code
_entity_poly.pdbx_strand_id
1 'polypeptide(L)'
;GASVLIRGKSSWNDAPVLYVVDGIQVNKEAFDAINIDEIENISVLKDASAAVYGSRAANGVILVTTKRGENGRPKFSFSTNLGISTPTAYPELLNAYEYATLWNEAQTNMGYDINNSSDAHLFYNDEQIQKARTESSDWFGETFKKHSLNQKYNMSVNGGSDRIKYFMSLGYLHDEGMYDGIDYKRYNLRANIDAKINNYINVRLDLEGMESTLEQPQVASASLFEYVVRRSPLEKIYNADGSYYDMGSRHPVAERDDSGYKRNKKNNYRAKLGFDIKIPYVDGLKFNALFSYVRGANHSKSFLTPYSLYLLGDDGSVANERIFGKTSLSEEMYIGNNMTSTLTLTYNKKIKGHSMSGLLVYEQFESLGSTLGASRTNFPFTSIDQLFAGGDDEEQSNWGTPAQDARKGLIGRFNYEGKYLAEFSFRYDGSLKFHPDRRWGFFPSVSLGWRLSEEAFMKKFSNLDNLKVRGSYGILGNDAVGGWQWLTNYSFGNAYIFNQAPIKSIVSGGIPNVDLTWEKTATFNFGVDASIYKGLLAVEADVFYK
;
A
#
# COMPACT_ATOMS: atom_id res chain seq x y z
N GLY A 1 -4.85 -2.67 3.71
CA GLY A 1 -3.79 -3.54 4.24
C GLY A 1 -3.35 -3.11 5.64
N ALA A 2 -2.62 -3.97 6.35
CA ALA A 2 -2.11 -3.66 7.68
C ALA A 2 -1.14 -2.46 7.65
N SER A 3 -1.24 -1.55 8.60
CA SER A 3 -0.26 -0.49 8.81
C SER A 3 0.87 -1.03 9.69
N VAL A 4 2.12 -0.73 9.29
CA VAL A 4 3.31 -1.10 10.07
C VAL A 4 3.86 0.14 10.73
N LEU A 5 4.06 0.09 12.03
CA LEU A 5 4.71 1.14 12.82
C LEU A 5 5.92 0.55 13.55
N ILE A 6 7.05 1.24 13.51
CA ILE A 6 8.27 0.87 14.23
C ILE A 6 8.53 1.94 15.30
N ARG A 7 8.40 1.57 16.59
CA ARG A 7 8.58 2.48 17.75
C ARG A 7 7.66 3.71 17.76
N GLY A 8 6.40 3.56 17.26
CA GLY A 8 5.39 4.61 17.30
C GLY A 8 5.53 5.66 16.17
N LYS A 9 4.71 6.71 16.24
CA LYS A 9 4.73 7.83 15.27
C LYS A 9 5.81 8.84 15.67
N SER A 10 6.70 9.19 14.75
CA SER A 10 7.77 10.17 14.95
C SER A 10 7.61 11.43 14.09
N SER A 11 6.53 11.55 13.33
CA SER A 11 6.25 12.69 12.45
C SER A 11 4.81 13.17 12.63
N TRP A 12 4.59 14.46 12.49
CA TRP A 12 3.26 15.07 12.42
C TRP A 12 2.54 14.73 11.10
N ASN A 13 3.31 14.59 10.03
CA ASN A 13 2.82 14.12 8.75
C ASN A 13 2.97 12.60 8.74
N ASP A 14 1.92 11.85 8.44
CA ASP A 14 1.91 10.38 8.39
C ASP A 14 3.03 9.85 7.45
N ALA A 15 4.28 9.84 7.96
CA ALA A 15 5.41 9.27 7.25
C ALA A 15 5.38 7.74 7.45
N PRO A 16 5.20 6.95 6.39
CA PRO A 16 5.21 5.50 6.49
C PRO A 16 6.63 4.99 6.78
N VAL A 17 6.72 3.72 7.21
CA VAL A 17 7.99 2.98 7.25
C VAL A 17 8.58 2.93 5.84
N LEU A 18 9.90 3.07 5.73
CA LEU A 18 10.61 2.98 4.45
C LEU A 18 10.81 1.51 4.07
N TYR A 19 10.38 1.14 2.86
CA TYR A 19 10.63 -0.18 2.29
C TYR A 19 11.80 -0.11 1.31
N VAL A 20 12.75 -1.03 1.46
CA VAL A 20 13.92 -1.14 0.57
C VAL A 20 14.02 -2.57 0.06
N VAL A 21 13.96 -2.75 -1.25
CA VAL A 21 14.03 -4.06 -1.91
C VAL A 21 15.28 -4.12 -2.76
N ASP A 22 16.19 -5.03 -2.43
CA ASP A 22 17.50 -5.20 -3.10
C ASP A 22 18.25 -3.88 -3.30
N GLY A 23 18.24 -3.02 -2.27
CA GLY A 23 18.93 -1.74 -2.25
C GLY A 23 18.19 -0.56 -2.87
N ILE A 24 16.97 -0.74 -3.40
CA ILE A 24 16.15 0.33 -3.99
C ILE A 24 14.96 0.64 -3.08
N GLN A 25 14.72 1.91 -2.82
CA GLN A 25 13.53 2.37 -2.11
C GLN A 25 12.28 2.13 -2.95
N VAL A 26 11.25 1.57 -2.34
CA VAL A 26 9.95 1.28 -2.97
C VAL A 26 8.81 1.78 -2.09
N ASN A 27 7.64 1.99 -2.68
CA ASN A 27 6.43 2.27 -1.92
C ASN A 27 5.83 0.98 -1.31
N LYS A 28 4.91 1.14 -0.36
CA LYS A 28 4.25 0.01 0.31
C LYS A 28 3.55 -0.92 -0.70
N GLU A 29 2.93 -0.36 -1.72
CA GLU A 29 2.22 -1.14 -2.73
C GLU A 29 3.16 -2.08 -3.51
N ALA A 30 4.33 -1.59 -3.93
CA ALA A 30 5.35 -2.40 -4.57
C ALA A 30 5.93 -3.47 -3.63
N PHE A 31 6.04 -3.18 -2.33
CA PHE A 31 6.43 -4.15 -1.32
C PHE A 31 5.36 -5.24 -1.15
N ASP A 32 4.09 -4.87 -1.00
CA ASP A 32 2.96 -5.81 -0.83
C ASP A 32 2.76 -6.70 -2.10
N ALA A 33 3.22 -6.23 -3.25
CA ALA A 33 3.15 -6.98 -4.50
C ALA A 33 4.23 -8.06 -4.65
N ILE A 34 5.26 -8.08 -3.80
CA ILE A 34 6.32 -9.09 -3.86
C ILE A 34 5.73 -10.46 -3.53
N ASN A 35 6.09 -11.45 -4.35
CA ASN A 35 5.74 -12.83 -4.04
C ASN A 35 6.61 -13.32 -2.87
N ILE A 36 5.98 -13.83 -1.81
CA ILE A 36 6.67 -14.36 -0.62
C ILE A 36 7.70 -15.44 -0.98
N ASP A 37 7.41 -16.27 -1.99
CA ASP A 37 8.30 -17.33 -2.47
C ASP A 37 9.61 -16.79 -3.10
N GLU A 38 9.66 -15.49 -3.45
CA GLU A 38 10.84 -14.81 -4.00
C GLU A 38 11.72 -14.18 -2.93
N ILE A 39 11.26 -14.11 -1.67
CA ILE A 39 11.98 -13.47 -0.58
C ILE A 39 13.01 -14.43 -0.01
N GLU A 40 14.25 -13.96 0.12
CA GLU A 40 15.33 -14.65 0.82
C GLU A 40 15.39 -14.23 2.29
N ASN A 41 15.32 -12.91 2.56
CA ASN A 41 15.43 -12.37 3.91
C ASN A 41 14.67 -11.05 4.06
N ILE A 42 14.13 -10.83 5.28
CA ILE A 42 13.55 -9.56 5.70
C ILE A 42 14.26 -9.12 6.98
N SER A 43 14.78 -7.90 6.97
CA SER A 43 15.40 -7.27 8.14
C SER A 43 14.73 -5.94 8.47
N VAL A 44 14.57 -5.67 9.76
CA VAL A 44 13.99 -4.42 10.24
C VAL A 44 15.08 -3.58 10.90
N LEU A 45 15.35 -2.41 10.35
CA LEU A 45 16.31 -1.46 10.91
C LEU A 45 15.60 -0.39 11.72
N LYS A 46 16.18 -0.08 12.85
CA LYS A 46 15.70 0.90 13.83
C LYS A 46 16.80 1.90 14.12
N ASP A 47 16.42 3.10 14.58
CA ASP A 47 17.33 4.11 15.10
C ASP A 47 18.44 4.55 14.11
N ALA A 48 19.65 4.78 14.63
CA ALA A 48 20.79 5.25 13.87
C ALA A 48 21.17 4.35 12.68
N SER A 49 20.89 3.03 12.76
CA SER A 49 21.15 2.10 11.65
C SER A 49 20.25 2.34 10.44
N ALA A 50 19.07 2.92 10.65
CA ALA A 50 18.15 3.32 9.60
C ALA A 50 18.59 4.60 8.87
N ALA A 51 19.39 5.46 9.50
CA ALA A 51 19.81 6.77 8.97
C ALA A 51 20.52 6.67 7.62
N VAL A 52 21.24 5.59 7.35
CA VAL A 52 21.93 5.35 6.07
C VAL A 52 20.96 5.25 4.88
N TYR A 53 19.70 4.86 5.14
CA TYR A 53 18.67 4.66 4.09
C TYR A 53 17.86 5.91 3.75
N GLY A 54 18.17 7.04 4.35
CA GLY A 54 17.67 8.33 3.89
C GLY A 54 16.79 9.08 4.85
N SER A 55 16.42 10.25 4.40
CA SER A 55 15.55 11.20 5.10
C SER A 55 14.15 10.66 5.43
N ARG A 56 13.71 9.57 4.78
CA ARG A 56 12.42 8.90 5.03
C ARG A 56 12.51 7.75 6.04
N ALA A 57 13.71 7.46 6.55
CA ALA A 57 13.93 6.37 7.50
C ALA A 57 13.57 6.71 8.96
N ALA A 58 13.01 7.89 9.22
CA ALA A 58 12.65 8.36 10.57
C ALA A 58 11.70 7.41 11.32
N ASN A 59 10.86 6.67 10.60
CA ASN A 59 9.94 5.67 11.16
C ASN A 59 10.45 4.23 11.00
N GLY A 60 11.77 4.04 10.76
CA GLY A 60 12.41 2.74 10.54
C GLY A 60 12.39 2.29 9.08
N VAL A 61 13.14 1.21 8.82
CA VAL A 61 13.33 0.65 7.47
C VAL A 61 13.07 -0.84 7.49
N ILE A 62 12.31 -1.34 6.53
CA ILE A 62 12.16 -2.76 6.22
C ILE A 62 12.99 -3.06 4.98
N LEU A 63 14.04 -3.88 5.18
CA LEU A 63 14.90 -4.36 4.11
C LEU A 63 14.43 -5.71 3.64
N VAL A 64 14.24 -5.87 2.34
CA VAL A 64 13.93 -7.14 1.70
C VAL A 64 15.06 -7.48 0.74
N THR A 65 15.57 -8.69 0.87
CA THR A 65 16.50 -9.29 -0.10
C THR A 65 15.76 -10.39 -0.83
N THR A 66 15.79 -10.36 -2.15
CA THR A 66 15.16 -11.39 -2.98
C THR A 66 16.13 -12.53 -3.29
N LYS A 67 15.58 -13.71 -3.57
CA LYS A 67 16.37 -14.90 -3.92
C LYS A 67 17.22 -14.65 -5.15
N ARG A 68 18.45 -15.17 -5.10
CA ARG A 68 19.43 -15.10 -6.18
C ARG A 68 19.85 -16.50 -6.61
N GLY A 69 20.51 -16.57 -7.77
CA GLY A 69 21.04 -17.83 -8.28
C GLY A 69 22.12 -18.45 -7.40
N GLU A 70 22.14 -19.76 -7.34
CA GLU A 70 23.17 -20.56 -6.65
C GLU A 70 24.01 -21.38 -7.64
N ASN A 71 25.21 -21.78 -7.23
CA ASN A 71 25.99 -22.73 -8.02
C ASN A 71 25.32 -24.12 -8.02
N GLY A 72 25.22 -24.72 -9.16
CA GLY A 72 24.69 -26.08 -9.29
C GLY A 72 23.78 -26.27 -10.50
N ARG A 73 23.30 -27.50 -10.63
CA ARG A 73 22.32 -27.86 -11.66
C ARG A 73 21.02 -27.08 -11.44
N PRO A 74 20.27 -26.78 -12.51
CA PRO A 74 18.98 -26.12 -12.37
C PRO A 74 18.05 -26.91 -11.43
N LYS A 75 17.53 -26.22 -10.40
CA LYS A 75 16.51 -26.72 -9.48
C LYS A 75 15.20 -26.04 -9.81
N PHE A 76 14.21 -26.82 -10.19
CA PHE A 76 12.84 -26.34 -10.41
C PHE A 76 12.04 -26.48 -9.13
N SER A 77 11.26 -25.47 -8.81
CA SER A 77 10.33 -25.48 -7.68
C SER A 77 8.96 -25.03 -8.18
N PHE A 78 7.94 -25.76 -7.75
CA PHE A 78 6.55 -25.39 -7.96
C PHE A 78 5.86 -25.37 -6.60
N SER A 79 5.16 -24.30 -6.29
CA SER A 79 4.33 -24.18 -5.10
C SER A 79 2.92 -23.75 -5.47
N THR A 80 1.93 -24.30 -4.77
CA THR A 80 0.54 -23.90 -4.88
C THR A 80 -0.04 -23.72 -3.49
N ASN A 81 -0.86 -22.70 -3.35
CA ASN A 81 -1.67 -22.47 -2.16
C ASN A 81 -3.11 -22.23 -2.59
N LEU A 82 -3.98 -23.14 -2.18
CA LEU A 82 -5.42 -23.06 -2.40
C LEU A 82 -6.06 -22.80 -1.05
N GLY A 83 -6.68 -21.66 -0.91
CA GLY A 83 -7.33 -21.21 0.32
C GLY A 83 -8.83 -21.02 0.13
N ILE A 84 -9.58 -21.31 1.18
CA ILE A 84 -10.98 -20.94 1.31
C ILE A 84 -11.04 -19.92 2.44
N SER A 85 -11.47 -18.71 2.09
CA SER A 85 -11.68 -17.65 3.08
C SER A 85 -13.13 -17.69 3.54
N THR A 86 -13.32 -17.63 4.86
CA THR A 86 -14.63 -17.52 5.50
C THR A 86 -14.62 -16.36 6.49
N PRO A 87 -15.69 -15.60 6.62
CA PRO A 87 -15.80 -14.60 7.67
C PRO A 87 -15.70 -15.24 9.04
N THR A 88 -14.95 -14.63 9.93
CA THR A 88 -14.79 -15.12 11.31
C THR A 88 -16.06 -14.92 12.16
N ALA A 89 -16.83 -13.90 11.84
CA ALA A 89 -18.14 -13.64 12.43
C ALA A 89 -18.96 -12.76 11.47
N TYR A 90 -20.26 -13.03 11.43
CA TYR A 90 -21.27 -12.13 10.90
C TYR A 90 -22.18 -11.68 12.04
N PRO A 91 -22.80 -10.50 11.96
CA PRO A 91 -23.84 -10.13 12.91
C PRO A 91 -25.02 -11.10 12.76
N GLU A 92 -25.50 -11.64 13.86
CA GLU A 92 -26.75 -12.36 13.88
C GLU A 92 -27.89 -11.34 13.75
N LEU A 93 -28.60 -11.40 12.63
CA LEU A 93 -29.73 -10.52 12.36
C LEU A 93 -31.03 -11.26 12.72
N LEU A 94 -32.02 -10.50 13.16
CA LEU A 94 -33.35 -11.03 13.46
C LEU A 94 -34.02 -11.54 12.20
N ASN A 95 -34.75 -12.66 12.30
CA ASN A 95 -35.69 -13.06 11.27
C ASN A 95 -36.97 -12.17 11.30
N ALA A 96 -37.83 -12.31 10.30
CA ALA A 96 -39.00 -11.44 10.17
C ALA A 96 -39.96 -11.53 11.36
N TYR A 97 -40.14 -12.72 11.94
CA TYR A 97 -41.01 -12.93 13.11
C TYR A 97 -40.42 -12.26 14.37
N GLU A 98 -39.15 -12.47 14.63
CA GLU A 98 -38.46 -11.85 15.75
C GLU A 98 -38.46 -10.32 15.61
N TYR A 99 -38.19 -9.83 14.39
CA TYR A 99 -38.20 -8.39 14.11
C TYR A 99 -39.54 -7.77 14.38
N ALA A 100 -40.64 -8.34 13.82
CA ALA A 100 -42.00 -7.80 14.01
C ALA A 100 -42.43 -7.83 15.48
N THR A 101 -42.08 -8.91 16.20
CA THR A 101 -42.41 -9.05 17.62
C THR A 101 -41.69 -8.01 18.47
N LEU A 102 -40.36 -7.87 18.29
CA LEU A 102 -39.54 -6.91 19.03
C LEU A 102 -39.87 -5.46 18.64
N TRP A 103 -40.25 -5.23 17.38
CA TRP A 103 -40.76 -3.92 16.95
C TRP A 103 -41.98 -3.51 17.74
N ASN A 104 -42.96 -4.40 17.86
CA ASN A 104 -44.18 -4.13 18.62
C ASN A 104 -43.87 -3.88 20.10
N GLU A 105 -42.98 -4.65 20.71
CA GLU A 105 -42.50 -4.42 22.06
C GLU A 105 -41.82 -3.04 22.20
N ALA A 106 -41.00 -2.65 21.25
CA ALA A 106 -40.35 -1.34 21.24
C ALA A 106 -41.36 -0.19 21.14
N GLN A 107 -42.39 -0.31 20.29
CA GLN A 107 -43.47 0.70 20.19
C GLN A 107 -44.26 0.82 21.52
N THR A 108 -44.55 -0.31 22.14
CA THR A 108 -45.22 -0.31 23.45
C THR A 108 -44.33 0.36 24.52
N ASN A 109 -43.04 0.09 24.53
CA ASN A 109 -42.08 0.72 25.47
C ASN A 109 -41.91 2.22 25.24
N MET A 110 -42.18 2.72 24.01
CA MET A 110 -42.21 4.15 23.70
C MET A 110 -43.54 4.82 24.14
N GLY A 111 -44.50 4.04 24.66
CA GLY A 111 -45.77 4.55 25.16
C GLY A 111 -46.90 4.57 24.13
N TYR A 112 -46.75 3.96 22.97
CA TYR A 112 -47.81 3.77 21.98
C TYR A 112 -48.68 2.58 22.36
N ASP A 113 -49.99 2.64 22.00
CA ASP A 113 -50.95 1.56 22.26
C ASP A 113 -51.56 1.05 20.95
N ILE A 114 -51.41 -0.25 20.70
CA ILE A 114 -51.96 -0.93 19.53
C ILE A 114 -53.48 -0.81 19.43
N ASN A 115 -54.19 -0.67 20.55
CA ASN A 115 -55.61 -0.52 20.59
C ASN A 115 -56.09 0.93 20.32
N ASN A 116 -55.15 1.88 20.31
CA ASN A 116 -55.45 3.26 19.95
C ASN A 116 -55.43 3.39 18.43
N SER A 117 -56.52 3.82 17.83
CA SER A 117 -56.65 3.95 16.36
C SER A 117 -55.61 4.90 15.74
N SER A 118 -55.11 5.86 16.51
CA SER A 118 -54.03 6.75 16.05
C SER A 118 -52.65 6.10 16.02
N ASP A 119 -52.41 5.05 16.81
CA ASP A 119 -51.11 4.41 17.00
C ASP A 119 -51.03 3.03 16.30
N ALA A 120 -52.19 2.42 16.00
CA ALA A 120 -52.28 1.07 15.44
C ALA A 120 -51.44 0.87 14.17
N HIS A 121 -51.21 1.92 13.36
CA HIS A 121 -50.40 1.87 12.15
C HIS A 121 -48.90 1.72 12.43
N LEU A 122 -48.44 1.92 13.66
CA LEU A 122 -47.08 1.76 14.10
C LEU A 122 -46.72 0.31 14.46
N PHE A 123 -47.75 -0.56 14.57
CA PHE A 123 -47.61 -1.94 14.98
C PHE A 123 -47.85 -2.92 13.84
N TYR A 124 -47.20 -4.06 13.88
CA TYR A 124 -47.55 -5.22 13.09
C TYR A 124 -48.71 -5.96 13.74
N ASN A 125 -49.79 -6.22 12.99
CA ASN A 125 -50.94 -6.97 13.46
C ASN A 125 -50.66 -8.48 13.49
N ASP A 126 -51.58 -9.27 14.10
CA ASP A 126 -51.40 -10.72 14.26
C ASP A 126 -51.25 -11.46 12.92
N GLU A 127 -51.95 -11.03 11.87
CA GLU A 127 -51.84 -11.61 10.53
C GLU A 127 -50.45 -11.40 9.95
N GLN A 128 -49.93 -10.18 10.05
CA GLN A 128 -48.58 -9.83 9.62
C GLN A 128 -47.50 -10.61 10.39
N ILE A 129 -47.68 -10.76 11.72
CA ILE A 129 -46.76 -11.53 12.56
C ILE A 129 -46.81 -13.03 12.21
N GLN A 130 -47.99 -13.59 11.94
CA GLN A 130 -48.11 -15.00 11.51
C GLN A 130 -47.48 -15.22 10.13
N LYS A 131 -47.66 -14.30 9.19
CA LYS A 131 -47.02 -14.32 7.88
C LYS A 131 -45.47 -14.26 8.00
N ALA A 132 -44.97 -13.45 8.90
CA ALA A 132 -43.53 -13.30 9.18
C ALA A 132 -42.88 -14.60 9.70
N ARG A 133 -43.66 -15.61 10.16
CA ARG A 133 -43.09 -16.93 10.53
C ARG A 133 -42.64 -17.76 9.33
N THR A 134 -43.25 -17.53 8.19
CA THR A 134 -42.99 -18.31 6.96
C THR A 134 -42.29 -17.50 5.88
N GLU A 135 -42.39 -16.18 5.92
CA GLU A 135 -41.79 -15.27 4.96
C GLU A 135 -40.76 -14.39 5.68
N SER A 136 -39.49 -14.66 5.42
CA SER A 136 -38.37 -13.85 5.95
C SER A 136 -37.30 -13.70 4.88
N SER A 137 -36.89 -12.48 4.63
CA SER A 137 -35.81 -12.18 3.68
C SER A 137 -34.44 -12.26 4.36
N ASP A 138 -33.57 -13.13 3.86
CA ASP A 138 -32.17 -13.20 4.27
C ASP A 138 -31.33 -12.28 3.38
N TRP A 139 -31.36 -11.00 3.65
CA TRP A 139 -30.58 -9.99 2.93
C TRP A 139 -29.09 -10.25 2.97
N PHE A 140 -28.61 -10.82 4.10
CA PHE A 140 -27.20 -11.09 4.29
C PHE A 140 -26.75 -12.26 3.44
N GLY A 141 -27.47 -13.38 3.50
CA GLY A 141 -27.17 -14.58 2.72
C GLY A 141 -27.30 -14.38 1.22
N GLU A 142 -28.22 -13.47 0.77
CA GLU A 142 -28.38 -13.12 -0.64
C GLU A 142 -27.25 -12.19 -1.14
N THR A 143 -26.71 -11.36 -0.26
CA THR A 143 -25.68 -10.38 -0.68
C THR A 143 -24.26 -10.90 -0.55
N PHE A 144 -23.95 -11.67 0.51
CA PHE A 144 -22.61 -12.09 0.82
C PHE A 144 -22.41 -13.61 0.67
N LYS A 145 -21.25 -14.00 0.17
CA LYS A 145 -20.85 -15.40 0.05
C LYS A 145 -20.46 -15.96 1.42
N LYS A 146 -20.75 -17.23 1.63
CA LYS A 146 -20.25 -17.96 2.80
C LYS A 146 -18.73 -18.27 2.70
N HIS A 147 -18.25 -18.38 1.47
CA HIS A 147 -16.87 -18.75 1.17
C HIS A 147 -16.39 -18.00 -0.06
N SER A 148 -15.10 -17.64 -0.09
CA SER A 148 -14.42 -17.16 -1.29
C SER A 148 -13.14 -17.95 -1.51
N LEU A 149 -12.68 -18.05 -2.77
CA LEU A 149 -11.51 -18.80 -3.14
C LEU A 149 -10.30 -17.88 -3.28
N ASN A 150 -9.17 -18.36 -2.74
CA ASN A 150 -7.85 -17.77 -2.96
C ASN A 150 -6.95 -18.81 -3.59
N GLN A 151 -6.34 -18.49 -4.72
CA GLN A 151 -5.49 -19.40 -5.49
C GLN A 151 -4.16 -18.72 -5.77
N LYS A 152 -3.08 -19.36 -5.36
CA LYS A 152 -1.72 -18.89 -5.63
C LYS A 152 -0.91 -20.01 -6.24
N TYR A 153 -0.28 -19.73 -7.37
CA TYR A 153 0.65 -20.63 -8.04
C TYR A 153 1.97 -19.93 -8.25
N ASN A 154 3.06 -20.61 -7.96
CA ASN A 154 4.39 -20.09 -8.20
C ASN A 154 5.29 -21.17 -8.77
N MET A 155 6.02 -20.83 -9.82
CA MET A 155 7.03 -21.67 -10.42
C MET A 155 8.36 -20.92 -10.44
N SER A 156 9.44 -21.56 -10.02
CA SER A 156 10.75 -20.95 -10.06
C SER A 156 11.83 -21.92 -10.50
N VAL A 157 12.91 -21.38 -11.05
CA VAL A 157 14.13 -22.10 -11.37
C VAL A 157 15.32 -21.35 -10.78
N ASN A 158 16.16 -22.07 -10.07
CA ASN A 158 17.41 -21.59 -9.48
C ASN A 158 18.57 -22.45 -9.94
N GLY A 159 19.67 -21.84 -10.38
CA GLY A 159 20.83 -22.57 -10.83
C GLY A 159 21.99 -21.66 -11.24
N GLY A 160 23.05 -22.27 -11.73
CA GLY A 160 24.18 -21.51 -12.25
C GLY A 160 25.51 -22.24 -12.17
N SER A 161 26.53 -21.53 -12.60
CA SER A 161 27.93 -21.90 -12.54
C SER A 161 28.70 -20.87 -11.75
N ASP A 162 30.04 -21.05 -11.61
CA ASP A 162 30.93 -20.08 -11.00
C ASP A 162 30.96 -18.72 -11.75
N ARG A 163 30.53 -18.70 -13.02
CA ARG A 163 30.52 -17.50 -13.86
C ARG A 163 29.16 -16.83 -13.94
N ILE A 164 28.07 -17.60 -14.04
CA ILE A 164 26.73 -17.08 -14.22
C ILE A 164 25.79 -17.82 -13.28
N LYS A 165 25.06 -17.09 -12.47
CA LYS A 165 24.01 -17.60 -11.59
C LYS A 165 22.70 -16.93 -11.95
N TYR A 166 21.61 -17.63 -11.83
CA TYR A 166 20.28 -17.12 -12.16
C TYR A 166 19.22 -17.67 -11.22
N PHE A 167 18.27 -16.81 -10.92
CA PHE A 167 16.98 -17.14 -10.32
C PHE A 167 15.90 -16.53 -11.18
N MET A 168 14.90 -17.35 -11.57
CA MET A 168 13.75 -16.87 -12.32
C MET A 168 12.48 -17.42 -11.67
N SER A 169 11.41 -16.61 -11.64
CA SER A 169 10.10 -17.03 -11.11
C SER A 169 8.95 -16.46 -11.92
N LEU A 170 7.87 -17.21 -11.93
CA LEU A 170 6.57 -16.83 -12.45
C LEU A 170 5.54 -17.09 -11.35
N GLY A 171 4.73 -16.08 -11.03
CA GLY A 171 3.67 -16.15 -10.03
C GLY A 171 2.33 -15.76 -10.61
N TYR A 172 1.28 -16.45 -10.18
CA TYR A 172 -0.12 -16.11 -10.43
C TYR A 172 -0.89 -16.12 -9.11
N LEU A 173 -1.68 -15.09 -8.88
CA LEU A 173 -2.61 -14.97 -7.77
C LEU A 173 -4.00 -14.66 -8.31
N HIS A 174 -4.99 -15.37 -7.83
CA HIS A 174 -6.41 -15.08 -8.03
C HIS A 174 -7.10 -15.09 -6.66
N ASP A 175 -7.77 -14.01 -6.33
CA ASP A 175 -8.44 -13.81 -5.04
C ASP A 175 -9.86 -13.29 -5.29
N GLU A 176 -10.85 -14.08 -4.90
CA GLU A 176 -12.26 -13.73 -5.02
C GLU A 176 -12.74 -12.98 -3.79
N GLY A 177 -13.62 -12.01 -3.97
CA GLY A 177 -14.25 -11.29 -2.87
C GLY A 177 -15.35 -12.08 -2.16
N MET A 178 -15.74 -11.57 -0.99
CA MET A 178 -16.83 -12.15 -0.19
C MET A 178 -18.23 -11.83 -0.72
N TYR A 179 -18.36 -11.15 -1.84
CA TYR A 179 -19.58 -10.95 -2.61
C TYR A 179 -19.26 -10.88 -4.11
N ASP A 180 -20.26 -11.06 -4.95
CA ASP A 180 -20.07 -11.10 -6.39
C ASP A 180 -19.57 -9.77 -6.96
N GLY A 181 -18.83 -9.84 -8.06
CA GLY A 181 -18.23 -8.68 -8.72
C GLY A 181 -16.87 -8.25 -8.18
N ILE A 182 -16.37 -8.79 -7.05
CA ILE A 182 -14.99 -8.58 -6.62
C ILE A 182 -14.10 -9.72 -7.11
N ASP A 183 -13.14 -9.36 -7.97
CA ASP A 183 -12.18 -10.31 -8.55
C ASP A 183 -10.80 -9.64 -8.65
N TYR A 184 -9.79 -10.23 -8.02
CA TYR A 184 -8.41 -9.75 -8.08
C TYR A 184 -7.49 -10.79 -8.69
N LYS A 185 -6.84 -10.42 -9.79
CA LYS A 185 -5.83 -11.25 -10.48
C LYS A 185 -4.50 -10.54 -10.51
N ARG A 186 -3.40 -11.27 -10.29
CA ARG A 186 -2.05 -10.73 -10.38
C ARG A 186 -1.09 -11.74 -10.99
N TYR A 187 -0.27 -11.26 -11.91
CA TYR A 187 0.84 -11.98 -12.52
C TYR A 187 2.15 -11.32 -12.07
N ASN A 188 3.12 -12.12 -11.67
CA ASN A 188 4.46 -11.68 -11.31
C ASN A 188 5.49 -12.41 -12.15
N LEU A 189 6.51 -11.69 -12.59
CA LEU A 189 7.70 -12.21 -13.24
C LEU A 189 8.93 -11.65 -12.54
N ARG A 190 9.92 -12.49 -12.25
CA ARG A 190 11.24 -12.06 -11.78
C ARG A 190 12.34 -12.83 -12.47
N ALA A 191 13.44 -12.15 -12.79
CA ALA A 191 14.66 -12.76 -13.26
C ALA A 191 15.87 -12.02 -12.64
N ASN A 192 16.62 -12.70 -11.78
CA ASN A 192 17.84 -12.19 -11.16
C ASN A 192 19.03 -12.96 -11.73
N ILE A 193 19.95 -12.25 -12.37
CA ILE A 193 21.13 -12.82 -13.04
C ILE A 193 22.37 -12.15 -12.49
N ASP A 194 23.31 -12.95 -12.01
CA ASP A 194 24.63 -12.54 -11.55
C ASP A 194 25.69 -13.10 -12.50
N ALA A 195 26.48 -12.23 -13.12
CA ALA A 195 27.54 -12.61 -14.04
C ALA A 195 28.92 -12.15 -13.53
N LYS A 196 29.82 -13.09 -13.26
CA LYS A 196 31.22 -12.83 -12.93
C LYS A 196 32.00 -12.69 -14.23
N ILE A 197 32.28 -11.44 -14.62
CA ILE A 197 33.06 -11.14 -15.85
C ILE A 197 34.52 -11.54 -15.68
N ASN A 198 35.08 -11.21 -14.51
CA ASN A 198 36.44 -11.61 -14.11
C ASN A 198 36.57 -11.58 -12.57
N ASN A 199 37.77 -11.68 -12.02
CA ASN A 199 37.97 -11.68 -10.57
C ASN A 199 37.72 -10.34 -9.89
N TYR A 200 37.58 -9.27 -10.66
CA TYR A 200 37.40 -7.90 -10.18
C TYR A 200 35.99 -7.34 -10.46
N ILE A 201 35.32 -7.84 -11.50
CA ILE A 201 34.07 -7.26 -12.00
C ILE A 201 32.95 -8.32 -11.98
N ASN A 202 31.90 -8.04 -11.22
CA ASN A 202 30.62 -8.75 -11.30
C ASN A 202 29.54 -7.79 -11.83
N VAL A 203 28.64 -8.31 -12.67
CA VAL A 203 27.48 -7.59 -13.20
C VAL A 203 26.23 -8.29 -12.71
N ARG A 204 25.26 -7.50 -12.27
CA ARG A 204 23.93 -7.98 -11.83
C ARG A 204 22.86 -7.38 -12.73
N LEU A 205 21.97 -8.22 -13.22
CA LEU A 205 20.77 -7.79 -13.95
C LEU A 205 19.55 -8.38 -13.24
N ASP A 206 18.69 -7.50 -12.74
CA ASP A 206 17.43 -7.91 -12.13
C ASP A 206 16.29 -7.31 -12.95
N LEU A 207 15.37 -8.17 -13.40
CA LEU A 207 14.16 -7.80 -14.12
C LEU A 207 12.95 -8.23 -13.30
N GLU A 208 11.98 -7.35 -13.20
CA GLU A 208 10.74 -7.59 -12.46
C GLU A 208 9.57 -7.04 -13.26
N GLY A 209 8.51 -7.82 -13.37
CA GLY A 209 7.25 -7.43 -13.97
C GLY A 209 6.08 -7.82 -13.08
N MET A 210 5.13 -6.92 -12.93
CA MET A 210 3.87 -7.17 -12.25
C MET A 210 2.74 -6.57 -13.05
N GLU A 211 1.70 -7.38 -13.26
CA GLU A 211 0.43 -6.93 -13.80
C GLU A 211 -0.70 -7.39 -12.87
N SER A 212 -1.62 -6.50 -12.54
CA SER A 212 -2.79 -6.85 -11.73
C SER A 212 -4.05 -6.18 -12.25
N THR A 213 -5.16 -6.88 -12.05
CA THR A 213 -6.50 -6.38 -12.34
C THR A 213 -7.37 -6.59 -11.11
N LEU A 214 -8.00 -5.51 -10.64
CA LEU A 214 -9.06 -5.55 -9.64
C LEU A 214 -10.35 -5.11 -10.32
N GLU A 215 -11.35 -5.98 -10.29
CA GLU A 215 -12.74 -5.64 -10.63
C GLU A 215 -13.57 -5.58 -9.36
N GLN A 216 -14.51 -4.65 -9.31
CA GLN A 216 -15.41 -4.50 -8.16
C GLN A 216 -16.68 -3.77 -8.58
N PRO A 217 -17.83 -3.99 -7.91
CA PRO A 217 -19.04 -3.21 -8.11
C PRO A 217 -18.82 -1.71 -7.83
N GLN A 218 -19.74 -0.88 -8.30
CA GLN A 218 -19.71 0.56 -8.02
C GLN A 218 -19.85 0.88 -6.54
N VAL A 219 -20.70 0.12 -5.84
CA VAL A 219 -20.91 0.29 -4.40
C VAL A 219 -19.64 -0.09 -3.61
N ALA A 220 -19.30 0.74 -2.65
CA ALA A 220 -18.19 0.42 -1.73
C ALA A 220 -18.62 -0.69 -0.76
N SER A 221 -17.68 -1.60 -0.39
CA SER A 221 -17.96 -2.73 0.50
C SER A 221 -18.59 -2.30 1.84
N ALA A 222 -18.10 -1.20 2.43
CA ALA A 222 -18.66 -0.67 3.68
C ALA A 222 -20.11 -0.19 3.51
N SER A 223 -20.43 0.48 2.39
CA SER A 223 -21.78 0.94 2.09
C SER A 223 -22.72 -0.23 1.80
N LEU A 224 -22.23 -1.24 1.08
CA LEU A 224 -23.01 -2.45 0.82
C LEU A 224 -23.38 -3.17 2.13
N PHE A 225 -22.41 -3.33 3.03
CA PHE A 225 -22.64 -3.89 4.37
C PHE A 225 -23.65 -3.06 5.16
N GLU A 226 -23.52 -1.73 5.17
CA GLU A 226 -24.44 -0.81 5.83
C GLU A 226 -25.86 -0.94 5.25
N TYR A 227 -26.00 -1.03 3.94
CA TYR A 227 -27.30 -1.20 3.30
C TYR A 227 -27.98 -2.51 3.72
N VAL A 228 -27.23 -3.60 3.79
CA VAL A 228 -27.75 -4.91 4.19
C VAL A 228 -28.21 -4.94 5.64
N VAL A 229 -27.37 -4.45 6.59
CA VAL A 229 -27.72 -4.50 8.02
C VAL A 229 -28.86 -3.57 8.41
N ARG A 230 -29.20 -2.60 7.56
CA ARG A 230 -30.32 -1.69 7.75
C ARG A 230 -31.64 -2.19 7.12
N ARG A 231 -31.59 -3.33 6.41
CA ARG A 231 -32.82 -3.88 5.80
C ARG A 231 -33.67 -4.61 6.82
N SER A 232 -34.97 -4.39 6.70
CA SER A 232 -35.93 -5.18 7.45
C SER A 232 -36.07 -6.57 6.81
N PRO A 233 -36.08 -7.64 7.60
CA PRO A 233 -36.29 -8.99 7.06
C PRO A 233 -37.74 -9.19 6.57
N LEU A 234 -38.64 -8.23 6.79
CA LEU A 234 -40.00 -8.19 6.25
C LEU A 234 -40.06 -7.62 4.82
N GLU A 235 -39.03 -6.87 4.39
CA GLU A 235 -38.93 -6.35 3.03
C GLU A 235 -38.56 -7.45 2.06
N LYS A 236 -39.28 -7.59 0.96
CA LYS A 236 -38.96 -8.56 -0.09
C LYS A 236 -37.69 -8.13 -0.83
N ILE A 237 -36.85 -9.12 -1.22
CA ILE A 237 -35.72 -8.89 -2.09
C ILE A 237 -36.17 -8.81 -3.54
N TYR A 238 -37.01 -9.76 -3.95
CA TYR A 238 -37.51 -9.88 -5.32
C TYR A 238 -39.04 -9.90 -5.35
N ASN A 239 -39.58 -9.43 -6.46
CA ASN A 239 -40.96 -9.66 -6.85
C ASN A 239 -41.15 -11.12 -7.34
N ALA A 240 -42.40 -11.52 -7.59
CA ALA A 240 -42.73 -12.85 -8.06
C ALA A 240 -42.18 -13.17 -9.46
N ASP A 241 -41.92 -12.17 -10.28
CA ASP A 241 -41.30 -12.28 -11.60
C ASP A 241 -39.78 -12.27 -11.57
N GLY A 242 -39.14 -12.15 -10.38
CA GLY A 242 -37.71 -12.09 -10.19
C GLY A 242 -37.10 -10.70 -10.30
N SER A 243 -37.88 -9.67 -10.58
CA SER A 243 -37.41 -8.28 -10.57
C SER A 243 -37.15 -7.80 -9.13
N TYR A 244 -36.29 -6.80 -8.96
CA TYR A 244 -35.97 -6.22 -7.65
C TYR A 244 -37.19 -5.47 -7.08
N TYR A 245 -37.50 -5.76 -5.83
CA TYR A 245 -38.63 -5.11 -5.13
C TYR A 245 -38.27 -3.66 -4.77
N ASP A 246 -39.20 -2.71 -5.07
CA ASP A 246 -39.03 -1.30 -4.68
C ASP A 246 -39.39 -1.09 -3.20
N MET A 247 -38.39 -1.01 -2.36
CA MET A 247 -38.53 -0.71 -0.91
C MET A 247 -38.45 0.79 -0.60
N GLY A 248 -38.52 1.65 -1.60
CA GLY A 248 -38.40 3.10 -1.42
C GLY A 248 -37.01 3.65 -1.23
N SER A 249 -35.98 2.81 -1.27
CA SER A 249 -34.57 3.16 -1.05
C SER A 249 -33.62 2.28 -1.88
N ARG A 250 -32.31 2.50 -1.76
CA ARG A 250 -31.29 1.70 -2.47
C ARG A 250 -31.39 0.21 -2.12
N HIS A 251 -31.36 -0.63 -3.14
CA HIS A 251 -31.47 -2.08 -3.01
C HIS A 251 -30.08 -2.72 -3.01
N PRO A 252 -29.66 -3.39 -1.91
CA PRO A 252 -28.28 -3.89 -1.77
C PRO A 252 -27.83 -4.81 -2.92
N VAL A 253 -28.69 -5.77 -3.30
CA VAL A 253 -28.37 -6.74 -4.36
C VAL A 253 -28.28 -6.05 -5.72
N ALA A 254 -29.24 -5.16 -6.06
CA ALA A 254 -29.20 -4.40 -7.30
C ALA A 254 -27.98 -3.45 -7.38
N GLU A 255 -27.59 -2.83 -6.24
CA GLU A 255 -26.36 -2.03 -6.15
C GLU A 255 -25.11 -2.89 -6.40
N ARG A 256 -25.09 -4.14 -5.94
CA ARG A 256 -24.00 -5.08 -6.19
C ARG A 256 -23.94 -5.51 -7.65
N ASP A 257 -25.08 -5.89 -8.23
CA ASP A 257 -25.11 -6.62 -9.51
C ASP A 257 -25.27 -5.70 -10.72
N ASP A 258 -26.10 -4.65 -10.63
CA ASP A 258 -26.53 -3.87 -11.79
C ASP A 258 -26.09 -2.40 -11.77
N SER A 259 -25.46 -1.91 -10.70
CA SER A 259 -24.99 -0.51 -10.67
C SER A 259 -23.75 -0.24 -11.54
N GLY A 260 -23.26 -1.24 -12.25
CA GLY A 260 -22.04 -1.18 -13.06
C GLY A 260 -20.80 -1.65 -12.33
N TYR A 261 -19.62 -1.26 -12.81
CA TYR A 261 -18.35 -1.79 -12.29
C TYR A 261 -17.25 -0.73 -12.20
N LYS A 262 -16.26 -1.02 -11.35
CA LYS A 262 -14.95 -0.38 -11.33
C LYS A 262 -13.90 -1.42 -11.67
N ARG A 263 -13.01 -1.09 -12.63
CA ARG A 263 -11.86 -1.91 -13.00
C ARG A 263 -10.60 -1.10 -12.85
N ASN A 264 -9.62 -1.65 -12.15
CA ASN A 264 -8.32 -1.04 -11.95
C ASN A 264 -7.22 -2.00 -12.43
N LYS A 265 -6.52 -1.63 -13.52
CA LYS A 265 -5.40 -2.37 -14.07
C LYS A 265 -4.11 -1.67 -13.74
N LYS A 266 -3.17 -2.37 -13.10
CA LYS A 266 -1.87 -1.85 -12.72
C LYS A 266 -0.76 -2.68 -13.33
N ASN A 267 0.20 -2.01 -13.95
CA ASN A 267 1.41 -2.60 -14.49
C ASN A 267 2.61 -1.93 -13.83
N ASN A 268 3.61 -2.74 -13.44
CA ASN A 268 4.86 -2.23 -12.91
C ASN A 268 6.01 -3.09 -13.45
N TYR A 269 6.90 -2.46 -14.19
CA TYR A 269 8.08 -3.10 -14.77
C TYR A 269 9.33 -2.43 -14.24
N ARG A 270 10.26 -3.22 -13.71
CA ARG A 270 11.56 -2.75 -13.20
C ARG A 270 12.69 -3.46 -13.88
N ALA A 271 13.69 -2.68 -14.32
CA ALA A 271 14.99 -3.18 -14.71
C ALA A 271 16.05 -2.57 -13.80
N LYS A 272 16.94 -3.39 -13.25
CA LYS A 272 18.01 -2.97 -12.39
C LYS A 272 19.34 -3.54 -12.90
N LEU A 273 20.34 -2.69 -13.07
CA LEU A 273 21.68 -3.04 -13.49
C LEU A 273 22.68 -2.64 -12.41
N GLY A 274 23.43 -3.61 -11.93
CA GLY A 274 24.45 -3.43 -10.89
C GLY A 274 25.83 -3.83 -11.37
N PHE A 275 26.85 -3.08 -10.94
CA PHE A 275 28.26 -3.38 -11.16
C PHE A 275 28.97 -3.42 -9.82
N ASP A 276 29.60 -4.54 -9.48
CA ASP A 276 30.46 -4.69 -8.31
C ASP A 276 31.91 -4.80 -8.78
N ILE A 277 32.72 -3.81 -8.46
CA ILE A 277 34.12 -3.68 -8.92
C ILE A 277 35.05 -3.69 -7.71
N LYS A 278 35.91 -4.70 -7.62
CA LYS A 278 37.03 -4.73 -6.67
C LYS A 278 38.15 -3.91 -7.28
N ILE A 279 38.60 -2.86 -6.60
CA ILE A 279 39.69 -2.02 -7.11
C ILE A 279 41.00 -2.79 -6.93
N PRO A 280 41.69 -3.15 -8.02
CA PRO A 280 43.01 -3.78 -7.92
C PRO A 280 43.98 -2.83 -7.23
N TYR A 281 45.00 -3.35 -6.60
CA TYR A 281 46.07 -2.63 -5.89
C TYR A 281 45.71 -1.99 -4.54
N VAL A 282 44.41 -1.88 -4.18
CA VAL A 282 43.96 -1.39 -2.87
C VAL A 282 43.10 -2.45 -2.22
N ASP A 283 43.76 -3.30 -1.41
CA ASP A 283 43.03 -4.37 -0.71
C ASP A 283 41.94 -3.81 0.19
N GLY A 284 40.72 -4.35 0.06
CA GLY A 284 39.52 -3.91 0.80
C GLY A 284 38.71 -2.80 0.14
N LEU A 285 39.20 -2.18 -0.96
CA LEU A 285 38.46 -1.14 -1.68
C LEU A 285 37.55 -1.73 -2.77
N LYS A 286 36.27 -1.36 -2.73
CA LYS A 286 35.24 -1.78 -3.70
C LYS A 286 34.45 -0.58 -4.16
N PHE A 287 34.11 -0.58 -5.43
CA PHE A 287 33.15 0.34 -6.03
C PHE A 287 31.91 -0.44 -6.50
N ASN A 288 30.73 0.07 -6.17
CA ASN A 288 29.46 -0.48 -6.61
C ASN A 288 28.67 0.62 -7.31
N ALA A 289 28.14 0.33 -8.48
CA ALA A 289 27.20 1.19 -9.19
C ALA A 289 25.89 0.42 -9.39
N LEU A 290 24.77 1.04 -9.07
CA LEU A 290 23.42 0.47 -9.20
C LEU A 290 22.53 1.47 -9.92
N PHE A 291 21.91 1.04 -11.03
CA PHE A 291 20.96 1.80 -11.80
C PHE A 291 19.63 1.04 -11.80
N SER A 292 18.56 1.72 -11.50
CA SER A 292 17.19 1.17 -11.52
C SER A 292 16.29 2.07 -12.34
N TYR A 293 15.55 1.46 -13.26
CA TYR A 293 14.48 2.10 -14.01
C TYR A 293 13.17 1.35 -13.74
N VAL A 294 12.15 2.08 -13.34
CA VAL A 294 10.80 1.55 -13.10
C VAL A 294 9.82 2.29 -14.00
N ARG A 295 9.01 1.55 -14.72
CA ARG A 295 7.85 2.09 -15.44
C ARG A 295 6.58 1.53 -14.83
N GLY A 296 5.70 2.41 -14.33
CA GLY A 296 4.38 2.08 -13.79
C GLY A 296 3.27 2.68 -14.64
N ALA A 297 2.20 1.93 -14.81
CA ALA A 297 0.95 2.44 -15.37
C ALA A 297 -0.22 1.95 -14.51
N ASN A 298 -1.20 2.82 -14.32
CA ASN A 298 -2.45 2.51 -13.66
C ASN A 298 -3.59 3.01 -14.54
N HIS A 299 -4.48 2.11 -14.97
CA HIS A 299 -5.69 2.43 -15.73
C HIS A 299 -6.91 2.09 -14.89
N SER A 300 -7.63 3.13 -14.49
CA SER A 300 -8.88 3.04 -13.74
C SER A 300 -10.04 3.32 -14.67
N LYS A 301 -11.01 2.42 -14.71
CA LYS A 301 -12.24 2.55 -15.48
C LYS A 301 -13.42 2.35 -14.54
N SER A 302 -14.36 3.28 -14.53
CA SER A 302 -15.55 3.27 -13.69
C SER A 302 -16.76 3.53 -14.57
N PHE A 303 -17.57 2.48 -14.78
CA PHE A 303 -18.80 2.56 -15.58
C PHE A 303 -20.01 2.37 -14.66
N LEU A 304 -20.76 3.42 -14.46
CA LEU A 304 -22.00 3.43 -13.68
C LEU A 304 -23.18 3.17 -14.62
N THR A 305 -24.02 2.21 -14.24
CA THR A 305 -25.26 1.87 -14.93
C THR A 305 -26.46 2.12 -14.02
N PRO A 306 -27.59 2.61 -14.55
CA PRO A 306 -28.82 2.69 -13.76
C PRO A 306 -29.42 1.29 -13.60
N TYR A 307 -30.11 1.07 -12.49
CA TYR A 307 -30.93 -0.12 -12.25
C TYR A 307 -32.34 0.28 -11.82
N SER A 308 -33.31 -0.59 -12.09
CA SER A 308 -34.73 -0.34 -11.79
C SER A 308 -35.22 -1.22 -10.65
N LEU A 309 -36.06 -0.66 -9.81
CA LEU A 309 -36.82 -1.34 -8.77
C LEU A 309 -38.31 -1.24 -9.11
N TYR A 310 -39.09 -2.30 -8.83
CA TYR A 310 -40.45 -2.40 -9.24
C TYR A 310 -41.39 -2.70 -8.06
N LEU A 311 -42.55 -2.06 -8.07
CA LEU A 311 -43.72 -2.51 -7.34
C LEU A 311 -44.68 -3.13 -8.35
N LEU A 312 -45.08 -4.38 -8.11
CA LEU A 312 -46.06 -5.05 -8.94
C LEU A 312 -47.43 -5.00 -8.27
N GLY A 313 -48.49 -4.83 -9.06
CA GLY A 313 -49.86 -5.00 -8.65
C GLY A 313 -50.26 -6.47 -8.44
N ASP A 314 -51.42 -6.73 -7.89
CA ASP A 314 -51.93 -8.09 -7.64
C ASP A 314 -52.09 -8.90 -8.93
N ASP A 315 -52.27 -8.24 -10.07
CA ASP A 315 -52.34 -8.83 -11.41
C ASP A 315 -50.96 -9.04 -12.07
N GLY A 316 -49.89 -8.74 -11.37
CA GLY A 316 -48.50 -8.83 -11.87
C GLY A 316 -48.10 -7.67 -12.78
N SER A 317 -48.95 -6.68 -13.01
CA SER A 317 -48.60 -5.47 -13.77
C SER A 317 -47.65 -4.56 -12.96
N VAL A 318 -46.83 -3.77 -13.66
CA VAL A 318 -45.96 -2.79 -13.01
C VAL A 318 -46.79 -1.62 -12.50
N ALA A 319 -46.94 -1.51 -11.18
CA ALA A 319 -47.63 -0.42 -10.51
C ALA A 319 -46.72 0.80 -10.35
N ASN A 320 -45.42 0.60 -10.11
CA ASN A 320 -44.41 1.66 -10.03
C ASN A 320 -43.04 1.13 -10.47
N GLU A 321 -42.28 1.96 -11.16
CA GLU A 321 -40.90 1.76 -11.47
C GLU A 321 -40.07 2.93 -10.91
N ARG A 322 -39.01 2.60 -10.21
CA ARG A 322 -38.06 3.58 -9.69
C ARG A 322 -36.66 3.28 -10.21
N ILE A 323 -36.09 4.23 -10.92
CA ILE A 323 -34.74 4.12 -11.51
C ILE A 323 -33.72 4.79 -10.58
N PHE A 324 -32.66 4.05 -10.22
CA PHE A 324 -31.52 4.56 -9.47
C PHE A 324 -30.29 4.71 -10.37
N GLY A 325 -29.60 5.83 -10.19
CA GLY A 325 -28.38 6.14 -10.92
C GLY A 325 -28.61 6.78 -12.29
N LYS A 326 -27.51 7.13 -12.93
CA LYS A 326 -27.44 7.62 -14.31
C LYS A 326 -26.25 6.92 -14.97
N THR A 327 -26.30 6.73 -16.28
CA THR A 327 -25.12 6.22 -17.00
C THR A 327 -23.99 7.21 -16.94
N SER A 328 -22.81 6.74 -16.55
CA SER A 328 -21.58 7.55 -16.50
C SER A 328 -20.37 6.66 -16.68
N LEU A 329 -19.46 7.06 -17.54
CA LEU A 329 -18.16 6.44 -17.68
C LEU A 329 -17.07 7.44 -17.34
N SER A 330 -16.15 7.02 -16.48
CA SER A 330 -14.91 7.74 -16.18
C SER A 330 -13.72 6.81 -16.40
N GLU A 331 -12.77 7.27 -17.18
CA GLU A 331 -11.49 6.58 -17.37
C GLU A 331 -10.34 7.49 -16.99
N GLU A 332 -9.38 6.96 -16.24
CA GLU A 332 -8.18 7.65 -15.82
C GLU A 332 -6.95 6.76 -16.06
N MET A 333 -5.93 7.32 -16.69
CA MET A 333 -4.66 6.65 -16.90
C MET A 333 -3.53 7.46 -16.27
N TYR A 334 -2.83 6.85 -15.32
CA TYR A 334 -1.55 7.34 -14.81
C TYR A 334 -0.41 6.57 -15.46
N ILE A 335 0.61 7.27 -15.93
CA ILE A 335 1.87 6.69 -16.39
C ILE A 335 3.00 7.41 -15.68
N GLY A 336 3.91 6.64 -15.07
CA GLY A 336 5.06 7.18 -14.36
C GLY A 336 6.34 6.38 -14.60
N ASN A 337 7.46 7.08 -14.54
CA ASN A 337 8.80 6.49 -14.61
C ASN A 337 9.60 6.94 -13.40
N ASN A 338 10.30 6.00 -12.75
CA ASN A 338 11.22 6.29 -11.66
C ASN A 338 12.61 5.83 -12.06
N MET A 339 13.59 6.69 -11.88
CA MET A 339 15.01 6.40 -12.09
C MET A 339 15.77 6.56 -10.77
N THR A 340 16.55 5.56 -10.42
CA THR A 340 17.45 5.61 -9.25
C THR A 340 18.85 5.26 -9.69
N SER A 341 19.82 6.07 -9.30
CA SER A 341 21.26 5.82 -9.50
C SER A 341 21.94 5.88 -8.14
N THR A 342 22.68 4.82 -7.79
CA THR A 342 23.42 4.75 -6.53
C THR A 342 24.86 4.35 -6.84
N LEU A 343 25.82 5.20 -6.46
CA LEU A 343 27.25 4.94 -6.59
C LEU A 343 27.82 4.81 -5.18
N THR A 344 28.47 3.69 -4.90
CA THR A 344 28.98 3.36 -3.56
C THR A 344 30.46 3.04 -3.61
N LEU A 345 31.25 3.72 -2.79
CA LEU A 345 32.64 3.39 -2.51
C LEU A 345 32.73 2.81 -1.10
N THR A 346 33.26 1.60 -0.97
CA THR A 346 33.41 0.91 0.32
C THR A 346 34.87 0.52 0.52
N TYR A 347 35.40 0.83 1.69
CA TYR A 347 36.72 0.38 2.11
C TYR A 347 36.65 -0.41 3.40
N ASN A 348 37.19 -1.63 3.43
CA ASN A 348 37.22 -2.48 4.61
C ASN A 348 38.64 -2.94 4.87
N LYS A 349 39.14 -2.74 6.10
CA LYS A 349 40.46 -3.18 6.51
C LYS A 349 40.42 -3.78 7.91
N LYS A 350 41.08 -4.94 8.05
CA LYS A 350 41.24 -5.61 9.35
C LYS A 350 42.74 -5.65 9.70
N ILE A 351 43.10 -5.09 10.85
CA ILE A 351 44.51 -5.00 11.31
C ILE A 351 44.56 -5.41 12.77
N LYS A 352 45.29 -6.47 13.09
CA LYS A 352 45.58 -6.93 14.47
C LYS A 352 44.35 -6.98 15.40
N GLY A 353 43.21 -7.50 14.90
CA GLY A 353 41.95 -7.62 15.66
C GLY A 353 41.04 -6.39 15.64
N HIS A 354 41.45 -5.29 15.03
CA HIS A 354 40.66 -4.10 14.80
C HIS A 354 40.08 -4.12 13.38
N SER A 355 38.79 -3.91 13.23
CA SER A 355 38.11 -3.80 11.92
C SER A 355 37.70 -2.36 11.69
N MET A 356 38.04 -1.82 10.53
CA MET A 356 37.66 -0.49 10.10
C MET A 356 36.92 -0.60 8.78
N SER A 357 35.79 0.10 8.67
CA SER A 357 35.08 0.21 7.39
C SER A 357 34.63 1.64 7.13
N GLY A 358 34.79 2.05 5.88
CA GLY A 358 34.31 3.33 5.37
C GLY A 358 33.37 3.10 4.20
N LEU A 359 32.31 3.91 4.14
CA LEU A 359 31.31 3.90 3.08
C LEU A 359 31.06 5.34 2.64
N LEU A 360 31.10 5.59 1.33
CA LEU A 360 30.65 6.82 0.72
C LEU A 360 29.65 6.48 -0.39
N VAL A 361 28.46 7.08 -0.36
CA VAL A 361 27.39 6.82 -1.34
C VAL A 361 26.92 8.14 -1.93
N TYR A 362 26.80 8.17 -3.25
CA TYR A 362 26.02 9.16 -3.98
C TYR A 362 24.73 8.49 -4.47
N GLU A 363 23.60 9.11 -4.16
CA GLU A 363 22.28 8.63 -4.57
C GLU A 363 21.54 9.74 -5.32
N GLN A 364 20.90 9.39 -6.44
CA GLN A 364 20.01 10.27 -7.18
C GLN A 364 18.74 9.50 -7.51
N PHE A 365 17.60 10.13 -7.23
CA PHE A 365 16.27 9.64 -7.55
C PHE A 365 15.51 10.69 -8.35
N GLU A 366 14.85 10.26 -9.41
CA GLU A 366 13.96 11.09 -10.22
C GLU A 366 12.68 10.31 -10.52
N SER A 367 11.54 10.99 -10.39
CA SER A 367 10.22 10.47 -10.72
C SER A 367 9.49 11.47 -11.61
N LEU A 368 9.03 10.99 -12.74
CA LEU A 368 8.22 11.74 -13.69
C LEU A 368 6.95 10.95 -14.00
N GLY A 369 5.81 11.61 -13.95
CA GLY A 369 4.54 10.97 -14.26
C GLY A 369 3.52 11.96 -14.78
N SER A 370 2.45 11.42 -15.32
CA SER A 370 1.28 12.19 -15.73
C SER A 370 0.02 11.37 -15.55
N THR A 371 -1.03 12.05 -15.16
CA THR A 371 -2.41 11.53 -15.18
C THR A 371 -3.15 12.18 -16.31
N LEU A 372 -3.92 11.40 -17.05
CA LEU A 372 -4.90 11.85 -18.03
C LEU A 372 -6.21 11.12 -17.74
N GLY A 373 -7.30 11.86 -17.65
CA GLY A 373 -8.63 11.29 -17.44
C GLY A 373 -9.67 12.00 -18.28
N ALA A 374 -10.75 11.27 -18.53
CA ALA A 374 -11.95 11.79 -19.17
C ALA A 374 -13.19 11.10 -18.63
N SER A 375 -14.33 11.79 -18.68
CA SER A 375 -15.62 11.22 -18.33
C SER A 375 -16.71 11.73 -19.25
N ARG A 376 -17.74 10.89 -19.45
CA ARG A 376 -18.99 11.22 -20.11
C ARG A 376 -20.17 10.62 -19.35
N THR A 377 -21.31 11.22 -19.50
CA THR A 377 -22.60 10.77 -18.96
C THR A 377 -23.60 10.51 -20.08
N ASN A 378 -24.84 10.14 -19.73
CA ASN A 378 -25.96 10.00 -20.66
C ASN A 378 -25.69 9.03 -21.83
N PHE A 379 -25.19 7.82 -21.50
CA PHE A 379 -25.04 6.75 -22.49
C PHE A 379 -26.42 6.22 -22.92
N PRO A 380 -26.73 6.22 -24.22
CA PRO A 380 -28.00 5.69 -24.71
C PRO A 380 -28.12 4.17 -24.55
N PHE A 381 -26.98 3.47 -24.46
CA PHE A 381 -26.91 2.02 -24.28
C PHE A 381 -25.87 1.67 -23.23
N THR A 382 -26.21 0.80 -22.28
CA THR A 382 -25.30 0.30 -21.24
C THR A 382 -24.38 -0.83 -21.73
N SER A 383 -24.63 -1.35 -22.93
CA SER A 383 -23.80 -2.41 -23.55
C SER A 383 -22.48 -1.91 -24.14
N ILE A 384 -22.31 -0.59 -24.32
CA ILE A 384 -21.09 0.01 -24.87
C ILE A 384 -20.46 0.92 -23.81
N ASP A 385 -19.43 0.40 -23.18
CA ASP A 385 -18.67 1.08 -22.12
C ASP A 385 -17.43 1.82 -22.69
N GLN A 386 -17.63 2.61 -23.75
CA GLN A 386 -16.57 3.39 -24.40
C GLN A 386 -16.91 4.88 -24.36
N LEU A 387 -15.93 5.74 -24.09
CA LEU A 387 -16.16 7.19 -23.95
C LEU A 387 -16.88 7.80 -25.16
N PHE A 388 -16.61 7.33 -26.38
CA PHE A 388 -17.23 7.87 -27.59
C PHE A 388 -18.76 7.65 -27.64
N ALA A 389 -19.28 6.65 -26.89
CA ALA A 389 -20.69 6.30 -26.88
C ALA A 389 -21.54 7.12 -25.89
N GLY A 390 -20.91 7.92 -25.05
CA GLY A 390 -21.61 8.84 -24.14
C GLY A 390 -22.10 10.10 -24.86
N GLY A 391 -23.04 10.82 -24.23
CA GLY A 391 -23.61 12.06 -24.74
C GLY A 391 -22.55 13.13 -25.07
N ASP A 392 -22.87 14.00 -26.02
CA ASP A 392 -22.04 15.14 -26.45
C ASP A 392 -22.47 16.43 -25.74
N ASP A 393 -23.00 16.31 -24.54
CA ASP A 393 -23.55 17.39 -23.74
C ASP A 393 -22.48 18.11 -22.90
N GLU A 394 -22.93 19.11 -22.15
CA GLU A 394 -22.09 19.92 -21.26
C GLU A 394 -21.49 19.12 -20.09
N GLU A 395 -21.89 17.87 -19.90
CA GLU A 395 -21.40 16.99 -18.83
C GLU A 395 -20.11 16.22 -19.18
N GLN A 396 -19.52 16.48 -20.36
CA GLN A 396 -18.20 15.97 -20.71
C GLN A 396 -17.14 16.63 -19.86
N SER A 397 -16.21 15.84 -19.32
CA SER A 397 -15.05 16.39 -18.67
C SER A 397 -13.77 15.67 -19.06
N ASN A 398 -12.66 16.40 -18.98
CA ASN A 398 -11.32 15.85 -19.08
C ASN A 398 -10.42 16.56 -18.08
N TRP A 399 -9.39 15.87 -17.64
CA TRP A 399 -8.39 16.41 -16.74
C TRP A 399 -7.03 15.81 -17.01
N GLY A 400 -5.99 16.51 -16.57
CA GLY A 400 -4.62 16.03 -16.67
C GLY A 400 -3.72 16.75 -15.67
N THR A 401 -2.81 15.99 -15.05
CA THR A 401 -1.91 16.54 -14.04
C THR A 401 -0.53 15.92 -14.20
N PRO A 402 0.56 16.70 -14.30
CA PRO A 402 1.91 16.20 -14.21
C PRO A 402 2.27 15.88 -12.76
N ALA A 403 3.12 14.89 -12.57
CA ALA A 403 3.74 14.57 -11.28
C ALA A 403 5.26 14.54 -11.44
N GLN A 404 5.98 15.21 -10.55
CA GLN A 404 7.44 15.24 -10.54
C GLN A 404 7.96 15.23 -9.12
N ASP A 405 8.97 14.37 -8.86
CA ASP A 405 9.75 14.35 -7.63
C ASP A 405 11.22 14.09 -7.97
N ALA A 406 12.14 14.70 -7.25
CA ALA A 406 13.57 14.42 -7.41
C ALA A 406 14.32 14.65 -6.10
N ARG A 407 15.31 13.80 -5.86
CA ARG A 407 16.19 13.86 -4.68
C ARG A 407 17.61 13.51 -5.06
N LYS A 408 18.55 14.11 -4.34
CA LYS A 408 19.98 13.77 -4.39
C LYS A 408 20.50 13.66 -2.97
N GLY A 409 21.38 12.72 -2.72
CA GLY A 409 21.98 12.52 -1.41
C GLY A 409 23.45 12.14 -1.50
N LEU A 410 24.24 12.66 -0.56
CA LEU A 410 25.60 12.19 -0.26
C LEU A 410 25.58 11.59 1.14
N ILE A 411 26.05 10.33 1.26
CA ILE A 411 26.02 9.59 2.51
C ILE A 411 27.43 9.16 2.82
N GLY A 412 27.87 9.41 4.05
CA GLY A 412 29.11 8.89 4.57
C GLY A 412 28.88 8.05 5.82
N ARG A 413 29.63 6.96 5.97
CA ARG A 413 29.67 6.17 7.20
C ARG A 413 31.09 5.64 7.44
N PHE A 414 31.52 5.76 8.67
CA PHE A 414 32.77 5.17 9.16
C PHE A 414 32.46 4.32 10.38
N ASN A 415 32.95 3.07 10.39
CA ASN A 415 32.82 2.15 11.51
C ASN A 415 34.20 1.72 11.97
N TYR A 416 34.37 1.65 13.28
CA TYR A 416 35.49 1.01 13.94
C TYR A 416 34.96 -0.07 14.89
N GLU A 417 35.52 -1.24 14.78
CA GLU A 417 35.14 -2.39 15.58
C GLU A 417 36.40 -3.06 16.22
N GLY A 418 36.39 -3.12 17.54
CA GLY A 418 37.33 -3.77 18.42
C GLY A 418 36.66 -4.02 19.76
N LYS A 419 37.38 -3.89 20.87
CA LYS A 419 36.85 -3.87 22.21
C LYS A 419 35.85 -2.67 22.39
N TYR A 420 36.22 -1.52 21.83
CA TYR A 420 35.37 -0.36 21.66
C TYR A 420 34.77 -0.37 20.26
N LEU A 421 33.55 0.10 20.14
CA LEU A 421 32.82 0.22 18.89
C LEU A 421 32.53 1.70 18.68
N ALA A 422 32.75 2.19 17.47
CA ALA A 422 32.41 3.56 17.11
C ALA A 422 31.87 3.59 15.68
N GLU A 423 30.74 4.25 15.50
CA GLU A 423 30.18 4.54 14.19
C GLU A 423 29.92 6.05 14.10
N PHE A 424 30.32 6.63 13.01
CA PHE A 424 29.93 7.96 12.59
C PHE A 424 29.28 7.87 11.22
N SER A 425 28.10 8.45 11.05
CA SER A 425 27.47 8.55 9.75
C SER A 425 26.83 9.93 9.54
N PHE A 426 26.68 10.31 8.29
CA PHE A 426 25.97 11.51 7.91
C PHE A 426 25.25 11.30 6.58
N ARG A 427 24.16 12.09 6.39
CA ARG A 427 23.53 12.32 5.10
C ARG A 427 23.44 13.81 4.82
N TYR A 428 23.66 14.16 3.56
CA TYR A 428 23.44 15.50 3.03
C TYR A 428 22.49 15.38 1.85
N ASP A 429 21.20 15.64 2.09
CA ASP A 429 20.12 15.36 1.15
C ASP A 429 19.50 16.65 0.63
N GLY A 430 19.20 16.70 -0.68
CA GLY A 430 18.44 17.73 -1.34
C GLY A 430 17.13 17.18 -1.91
N SER A 431 16.01 17.86 -1.67
CA SER A 431 14.68 17.51 -2.17
C SER A 431 14.11 18.63 -3.05
N LEU A 432 13.52 18.24 -4.21
CA LEU A 432 12.86 19.17 -5.13
C LEU A 432 11.64 19.87 -4.50
N LYS A 433 11.08 19.29 -3.47
CA LYS A 433 9.89 19.80 -2.79
C LYS A 433 10.09 21.14 -2.08
N PHE A 434 11.34 21.52 -1.79
CA PHE A 434 11.70 22.74 -1.07
C PHE A 434 12.29 23.82 -1.98
N HIS A 435 12.19 25.06 -1.56
CA HIS A 435 12.81 26.19 -2.24
C HIS A 435 14.31 25.94 -2.48
N PRO A 436 14.92 26.34 -3.62
CA PRO A 436 16.34 26.13 -3.92
C PRO A 436 17.28 26.41 -2.77
N ASP A 437 17.07 27.49 -2.03
CA ASP A 437 17.92 27.91 -0.90
C ASP A 437 17.66 27.11 0.40
N ARG A 438 16.57 26.32 0.47
CA ARG A 438 16.14 25.55 1.66
C ARG A 438 16.09 24.05 1.43
N ARG A 439 16.45 23.57 0.23
CA ARG A 439 16.28 22.18 -0.17
C ARG A 439 17.28 21.20 0.43
N TRP A 440 18.41 21.69 0.95
CA TRP A 440 19.47 20.84 1.47
C TRP A 440 19.40 20.70 2.98
N GLY A 441 19.43 19.45 3.48
CA GLY A 441 19.47 19.10 4.89
C GLY A 441 20.68 18.25 5.24
N PHE A 442 21.29 18.51 6.41
CA PHE A 442 22.39 17.72 6.95
C PHE A 442 21.93 16.95 8.17
N PHE A 443 22.16 15.63 8.17
CA PHE A 443 21.64 14.68 9.15
C PHE A 443 22.78 13.78 9.66
N PRO A 444 23.48 14.19 10.70
CA PRO A 444 24.57 13.41 11.32
C PRO A 444 24.03 12.39 12.32
N SER A 445 24.79 11.32 12.52
CA SER A 445 24.57 10.31 13.56
C SER A 445 25.90 9.78 14.11
N VAL A 446 25.93 9.51 15.41
CA VAL A 446 27.04 8.89 16.10
C VAL A 446 26.54 7.76 16.99
N SER A 447 27.27 6.65 17.02
CA SER A 447 27.02 5.52 17.90
C SER A 447 28.34 5.05 18.52
N LEU A 448 28.32 4.80 19.83
CA LEU A 448 29.45 4.29 20.59
C LEU A 448 29.02 3.02 21.32
N GLY A 449 29.92 2.06 21.43
CA GLY A 449 29.69 0.83 22.18
C GLY A 449 30.95 0.35 22.87
N TRP A 450 30.75 -0.35 23.98
CA TRP A 450 31.82 -0.93 24.76
C TRP A 450 31.48 -2.39 25.10
N ARG A 451 32.34 -3.31 24.65
CA ARG A 451 32.25 -4.73 24.99
C ARG A 451 32.89 -4.96 26.35
N LEU A 452 32.12 -4.73 27.40
CA LEU A 452 32.55 -4.88 28.80
C LEU A 452 33.04 -6.31 29.10
N SER A 453 32.43 -7.33 28.50
CA SER A 453 32.85 -8.73 28.65
C SER A 453 34.30 -9.01 28.19
N GLU A 454 34.86 -8.17 27.32
CA GLU A 454 36.25 -8.29 26.85
C GLU A 454 37.27 -7.65 27.81
N GLU A 455 36.82 -6.95 28.86
CA GLU A 455 37.66 -6.32 29.86
C GLU A 455 38.27 -7.34 30.83
N ALA A 456 39.51 -7.09 31.24
CA ALA A 456 40.21 -8.00 32.15
C ALA A 456 39.48 -8.28 33.47
N PHE A 457 38.80 -7.25 33.99
CA PHE A 457 38.03 -7.37 35.24
C PHE A 457 36.74 -8.20 35.10
N MET A 458 36.18 -8.28 33.86
CA MET A 458 34.96 -9.06 33.57
C MET A 458 35.26 -10.54 33.27
N LYS A 459 36.47 -10.89 32.91
CA LYS A 459 36.88 -12.29 32.64
C LYS A 459 36.75 -13.22 33.86
N LYS A 460 36.58 -12.66 35.04
CA LYS A 460 36.31 -13.42 36.26
C LYS A 460 34.91 -14.07 36.27
N PHE A 461 33.99 -13.59 35.48
CA PHE A 461 32.61 -14.08 35.38
C PHE A 461 32.50 -15.12 34.28
N SER A 462 32.81 -16.38 34.57
CA SER A 462 32.89 -17.48 33.59
C SER A 462 31.55 -17.78 32.88
N ASN A 463 30.43 -17.39 33.48
CA ASN A 463 29.07 -17.59 32.92
C ASN A 463 28.58 -16.42 32.03
N LEU A 464 29.37 -15.34 31.94
CA LEU A 464 29.05 -14.17 31.11
C LEU A 464 29.71 -14.32 29.76
N ASP A 465 28.91 -14.56 28.71
CA ASP A 465 29.42 -14.74 27.33
C ASP A 465 29.63 -13.39 26.63
N ASN A 466 28.67 -12.48 26.78
CA ASN A 466 28.73 -11.15 26.21
C ASN A 466 28.06 -10.15 27.14
N LEU A 467 28.69 -8.99 27.30
CA LEU A 467 28.07 -7.80 27.90
C LEU A 467 28.57 -6.59 27.11
N LYS A 468 27.62 -5.92 26.46
CA LYS A 468 27.91 -4.74 25.67
C LYS A 468 26.97 -3.61 26.09
N VAL A 469 27.53 -2.43 26.30
CA VAL A 469 26.78 -1.18 26.52
C VAL A 469 26.92 -0.34 25.26
N ARG A 470 25.86 0.28 24.83
CA ARG A 470 25.84 1.12 23.63
C ARG A 470 25.01 2.37 23.83
N GLY A 471 25.44 3.45 23.17
CA GLY A 471 24.70 4.71 23.12
C GLY A 471 24.77 5.29 21.70
N SER A 472 23.70 5.91 21.26
CA SER A 472 23.68 6.58 19.97
C SER A 472 22.85 7.87 20.03
N TYR A 473 23.27 8.81 19.19
CA TYR A 473 22.56 10.06 18.92
C TYR A 473 22.53 10.28 17.41
N GLY A 474 21.37 10.63 16.87
CA GLY A 474 21.24 10.91 15.45
C GLY A 474 20.10 11.89 15.15
N ILE A 475 20.29 12.64 14.08
CA ILE A 475 19.26 13.52 13.51
C ILE A 475 18.78 12.87 12.21
N LEU A 476 17.48 12.69 12.10
CA LEU A 476 16.82 12.18 10.90
C LEU A 476 16.01 13.29 10.25
N GLY A 477 16.01 13.33 8.92
CA GLY A 477 15.18 14.25 8.15
C GLY A 477 13.89 13.60 7.68
N ASN A 478 12.90 14.41 7.29
CA ASN A 478 11.71 13.96 6.60
C ASN A 478 11.25 15.03 5.60
N ASP A 479 10.97 14.61 4.34
CA ASP A 479 10.45 15.45 3.25
C ASP A 479 9.00 15.06 2.87
N ALA A 480 8.24 14.44 3.78
CA ALA A 480 6.85 14.03 3.55
C ALA A 480 5.89 15.23 3.55
N VAL A 481 6.08 16.10 2.59
CA VAL A 481 5.21 17.26 2.31
C VAL A 481 4.78 17.25 0.84
N GLY A 482 3.73 17.98 0.50
CA GLY A 482 3.32 18.21 -0.88
C GLY A 482 4.41 18.95 -1.67
N GLY A 483 4.54 18.64 -2.96
CA GLY A 483 5.46 19.35 -3.84
C GLY A 483 4.99 20.79 -4.12
N TRP A 484 5.94 21.67 -4.45
CA TRP A 484 5.71 23.00 -4.99
C TRP A 484 4.98 24.00 -4.08
N GLN A 485 4.84 23.71 -2.77
CA GLN A 485 4.18 24.62 -1.81
C GLN A 485 4.92 25.96 -1.63
N TRP A 486 6.16 26.05 -2.05
CA TRP A 486 6.96 27.27 -2.03
C TRP A 486 6.76 28.17 -3.26
N LEU A 487 6.04 27.68 -4.30
CA LEU A 487 5.71 28.47 -5.49
C LEU A 487 4.35 29.14 -5.32
N THR A 488 4.22 30.30 -5.93
CA THR A 488 2.90 30.91 -6.15
C THR A 488 2.16 30.08 -7.19
N ASN A 489 1.09 29.41 -6.75
CA ASN A 489 0.25 28.62 -7.60
C ASN A 489 -0.95 29.43 -8.07
N TYR A 490 -1.38 29.16 -9.29
CA TYR A 490 -2.59 29.72 -9.87
C TYR A 490 -3.50 28.58 -10.31
N SER A 491 -4.81 28.77 -10.14
CA SER A 491 -5.82 27.85 -10.64
C SER A 491 -6.80 28.59 -11.57
N PHE A 492 -7.38 27.84 -12.49
CA PHE A 492 -8.50 28.37 -13.27
C PHE A 492 -9.78 28.30 -12.44
N GLY A 493 -10.51 29.38 -12.38
CA GLY A 493 -11.78 29.50 -11.65
C GLY A 493 -12.76 30.41 -12.37
N ASN A 494 -14.02 30.33 -11.96
CA ASN A 494 -15.05 31.26 -12.43
C ASN A 494 -15.04 32.48 -11.51
N ALA A 495 -14.29 33.53 -11.87
CA ALA A 495 -14.14 34.72 -11.02
C ALA A 495 -15.09 35.84 -11.36
N TYR A 496 -15.73 35.85 -12.53
CA TYR A 496 -16.58 36.95 -12.97
C TYR A 496 -17.71 36.45 -13.87
N ILE A 497 -18.87 37.08 -13.75
CA ILE A 497 -19.98 36.86 -14.67
C ILE A 497 -20.04 38.07 -15.62
N PHE A 498 -19.87 37.84 -16.91
CA PHE A 498 -20.02 38.83 -17.93
C PHE A 498 -21.12 38.41 -18.91
N ASN A 499 -22.06 39.28 -19.16
CA ASN A 499 -23.21 39.03 -20.03
C ASN A 499 -23.95 37.71 -19.69
N GLN A 500 -24.20 37.49 -18.38
CA GLN A 500 -24.86 36.31 -17.79
C GLN A 500 -24.09 34.98 -17.95
N ALA A 501 -22.88 34.99 -18.46
CA ALA A 501 -22.03 33.83 -18.59
C ALA A 501 -20.80 33.89 -17.66
N PRO A 502 -20.43 32.80 -16.97
CA PRO A 502 -19.22 32.77 -16.17
C PRO A 502 -17.97 32.78 -17.07
N ILE A 503 -17.06 33.69 -16.80
CA ILE A 503 -15.76 33.78 -17.50
C ILE A 503 -14.71 33.07 -16.66
N LYS A 504 -13.99 32.15 -17.28
CA LYS A 504 -12.80 31.52 -16.67
C LYS A 504 -11.72 32.57 -16.46
N SER A 505 -11.23 32.66 -15.25
CA SER A 505 -10.13 33.54 -14.84
C SER A 505 -9.04 32.75 -14.15
N ILE A 506 -7.89 33.39 -14.00
CA ILE A 506 -6.78 32.85 -13.19
C ILE A 506 -6.90 33.46 -11.80
N VAL A 507 -7.03 32.59 -10.79
CA VAL A 507 -7.10 32.97 -9.38
C VAL A 507 -5.88 32.45 -8.62
N SER A 508 -5.41 33.20 -7.62
CA SER A 508 -4.29 32.76 -6.79
C SER A 508 -4.69 31.53 -5.97
N GLY A 509 -3.85 30.51 -5.98
CA GLY A 509 -4.09 29.23 -5.29
C GLY A 509 -3.69 29.21 -3.82
N GLY A 510 -3.28 30.32 -3.23
CA GLY A 510 -2.88 30.40 -1.82
C GLY A 510 -1.55 31.12 -1.62
N ILE A 511 -1.17 31.26 -0.35
CA ILE A 511 0.09 31.91 0.04
C ILE A 511 1.22 30.88 -0.07
N PRO A 512 2.31 31.16 -0.84
CA PRO A 512 3.45 30.26 -0.92
C PRO A 512 4.22 30.21 0.39
N ASN A 513 4.67 29.01 0.78
CA ASN A 513 5.53 28.83 1.95
C ASN A 513 7.00 28.69 1.53
N VAL A 514 7.69 29.80 1.35
CA VAL A 514 9.09 29.83 0.92
C VAL A 514 10.07 29.33 1.99
N ASP A 515 9.64 29.31 3.26
CA ASP A 515 10.43 28.83 4.40
C ASP A 515 10.29 27.33 4.66
N LEU A 516 9.43 26.64 3.88
CA LEU A 516 9.24 25.20 4.02
C LEU A 516 10.56 24.46 3.79
N THR A 517 10.95 23.63 4.75
CA THR A 517 12.18 22.83 4.72
C THR A 517 11.98 21.49 5.44
N TRP A 518 13.04 20.75 5.61
CA TRP A 518 13.07 19.43 6.23
C TRP A 518 12.50 19.44 7.66
N GLU A 519 11.58 18.52 7.95
CA GLU A 519 11.25 18.12 9.31
C GLU A 519 12.46 17.36 9.88
N LYS A 520 12.86 17.66 11.13
CA LYS A 520 14.02 17.04 11.78
C LYS A 520 13.59 16.36 13.08
N THR A 521 13.97 15.10 13.21
CA THR A 521 13.76 14.31 14.42
C THR A 521 15.12 13.95 15.02
N ALA A 522 15.39 14.40 16.24
CA ALA A 522 16.58 14.00 16.99
C ALA A 522 16.23 12.81 17.88
N THR A 523 17.04 11.74 17.80
CA THR A 523 16.83 10.53 18.59
C THR A 523 18.08 10.24 19.41
N PHE A 524 17.90 10.00 20.69
CA PHE A 524 18.91 9.46 21.61
C PHE A 524 18.49 8.05 21.98
N ASN A 525 19.45 7.10 21.95
CA ASN A 525 19.21 5.72 22.38
C ASN A 525 20.35 5.24 23.26
N PHE A 526 20.04 4.54 24.35
CA PHE A 526 20.97 3.83 25.22
C PHE A 526 20.51 2.38 25.33
N GLY A 527 21.44 1.43 25.16
CA GLY A 527 21.13 0.01 25.18
C GLY A 527 22.18 -0.83 25.87
N VAL A 528 21.72 -1.98 26.38
CA VAL A 528 22.55 -3.02 26.98
C VAL A 528 22.22 -4.35 26.33
N ASP A 529 23.24 -5.04 25.81
CA ASP A 529 23.12 -6.39 25.25
C ASP A 529 23.91 -7.34 26.15
N ALA A 530 23.24 -8.33 26.75
CA ALA A 530 23.87 -9.32 27.63
C ALA A 530 23.52 -10.74 27.19
N SER A 531 24.49 -11.66 27.26
CA SER A 531 24.23 -13.10 27.11
C SER A 531 25.03 -13.89 28.12
N ILE A 532 24.42 -14.92 28.67
CA ILE A 532 24.95 -15.78 29.74
C ILE A 532 24.72 -17.26 29.44
N TYR A 533 25.51 -18.12 30.09
CA TYR A 533 25.42 -19.59 30.03
C TYR A 533 25.51 -20.13 28.59
N LYS A 534 26.54 -19.72 27.81
CA LYS A 534 26.78 -20.12 26.42
C LYS A 534 25.58 -19.80 25.49
N GLY A 535 24.97 -18.63 25.72
CA GLY A 535 23.86 -18.16 24.90
C GLY A 535 22.48 -18.72 25.31
N LEU A 536 22.38 -19.43 26.45
CA LEU A 536 21.10 -19.96 26.94
C LEU A 536 20.10 -18.83 27.25
N LEU A 537 20.59 -17.70 27.76
CA LEU A 537 19.77 -16.50 27.98
C LEU A 537 20.47 -15.31 27.33
N ALA A 538 19.77 -14.64 26.47
CA ALA A 538 20.18 -13.37 25.86
C ALA A 538 19.11 -12.29 26.13
N VAL A 539 19.57 -11.12 26.57
CA VAL A 539 18.72 -9.96 26.89
C VAL A 539 19.24 -8.75 26.11
N GLU A 540 18.36 -8.09 25.41
CA GLU A 540 18.58 -6.77 24.80
C GLU A 540 17.59 -5.79 25.41
N ALA A 541 18.08 -4.71 25.99
CA ALA A 541 17.26 -3.66 26.59
C ALA A 541 17.66 -2.30 26.04
N ASP A 542 16.68 -1.53 25.58
CA ASP A 542 16.86 -0.20 25.01
C ASP A 542 15.95 0.81 25.71
N VAL A 543 16.51 2.00 25.98
CA VAL A 543 15.77 3.20 26.36
C VAL A 543 16.06 4.27 25.32
N PHE A 544 15.03 4.86 24.76
CA PHE A 544 15.17 5.89 23.72
C PHE A 544 14.29 7.10 24.03
N TYR A 545 14.75 8.24 23.53
CA TYR A 545 14.05 9.52 23.54
C TYR A 545 14.08 10.13 22.12
N LYS A 546 12.91 10.61 21.67
CA LYS A 546 12.73 11.28 20.36
C LYS A 546 12.21 12.69 20.55
#